data_e8d3ea8cd43780047f125446b733930f
#
_entry.id   e8d3ea8cd43780047f125446b733930f
#
_cell.length_a   1.000
_cell.length_b   1.000
_cell.length_c   1.000
_cell.angle_alpha   90.00
_cell.angle_beta   90.00
_cell.angle_gamma   90.00
#
_symmetry.space_group_name_H-M   'P 1'
#
loop_
_entity.id
_entity.type
_entity.pdbx_description
1 polymer ?
#
loop_
_entity_poly.entity_id
_entity_poly.type
_entity_poly.pdbx_seq_one_letter_code
_entity_poly.pdbx_strand_id
1 'polypeptide(L)'
;MSKTKTSKIIRAPRGTKISCRSWLTEAPYRMIMNNLDPDVAENPNELIVYGGIGKAARTWNDFDLILETLKTLGDDETMLVQSGKPVGVFRTHVDAPRVLIANSNIVPHWATMDHFNELDRKGLIMFGQMTAGSWIYIASQGIVQGTYETFVEAGRQHYDGDLSGRWILTAGLGGMGGAQPLAATMAGASCLAIECDSNRIDFRLRTKYLDKRAETLDEALDILERAKNDNQVVSVGLLGNAAEVVPDLLKRRIRPDLVTDQTSAHDLVHGYLPLGWTVEEWRSQQKSNPKKIEKAARASIKIHVEAMLEFWNQGIPTVDYGNNIRQFALEEGVEKAFDFPGFVPTYIRPLFCRGVGPFRWVALSGDPEDIYRTDAKVKELIPNDPHLHNWINMAQQRIEFQGLPARICWVGLGDRHRLGLAFNEMVSKGELKAPVVIGRDHLDSGSVASPNRETESMLDGSDAVSDWPLLNALLNCASGATWVSFHHGGGVGIGFSQHAGLVICCDGTPAAAKRIERVLWNDPASGVMRHADAGYKEAIDCAKEKNLHLPGVTVKND
;
A
#
# COMPACT_ATOMS: atom_id res chain seq x y z
N MET A 1 -6.35 -24.49 31.85
CA MET A 1 -6.05 -23.23 32.58
C MET A 1 -5.37 -22.29 31.60
N SER A 2 -6.11 -21.33 31.05
CA SER A 2 -5.61 -20.29 30.15
C SER A 2 -4.76 -19.33 30.97
N LYS A 3 -3.44 -19.34 30.76
CA LYS A 3 -2.57 -18.27 31.22
C LYS A 3 -3.01 -17.01 30.47
N THR A 4 -3.58 -16.05 31.18
CA THR A 4 -3.77 -14.68 30.73
C THR A 4 -2.44 -14.17 30.21
N LYS A 5 -2.27 -14.11 28.87
CA LYS A 5 -1.12 -13.47 28.26
C LYS A 5 -1.23 -11.97 28.57
N THR A 6 -0.37 -11.48 29.43
CA THR A 6 -0.06 -10.05 29.53
C THR A 6 0.26 -9.57 28.12
N SER A 7 -0.46 -8.57 27.63
CA SER A 7 -0.22 -7.99 26.30
C SER A 7 1.21 -7.45 26.26
N LYS A 8 2.07 -8.08 25.46
CA LYS A 8 3.46 -7.65 25.27
C LYS A 8 3.43 -6.44 24.33
N ILE A 9 3.70 -5.26 24.86
CA ILE A 9 3.86 -4.06 24.03
C ILE A 9 5.18 -4.20 23.27
N ILE A 10 5.10 -4.22 21.94
CA ILE A 10 6.26 -4.31 21.05
C ILE A 10 6.56 -2.90 20.53
N ARG A 11 7.82 -2.47 20.66
CA ARG A 11 8.34 -1.25 20.03
C ARG A 11 9.75 -1.53 19.50
N ALA A 12 10.04 -1.00 18.31
CA ALA A 12 11.35 -1.12 17.73
C ALA A 12 12.41 -0.37 18.56
N PRO A 13 13.61 -0.92 18.75
CA PRO A 13 14.73 -0.18 19.31
C PRO A 13 15.02 1.09 18.49
N ARG A 14 15.50 2.13 19.17
CA ARG A 14 15.87 3.42 18.57
C ARG A 14 17.34 3.75 18.86
N GLY A 15 17.91 4.69 18.09
CA GLY A 15 19.29 5.13 18.25
C GLY A 15 20.31 4.21 17.59
N THR A 16 21.59 4.33 18.00
CA THR A 16 22.74 3.69 17.35
C THR A 16 23.12 2.33 17.90
N LYS A 17 22.58 1.95 19.06
CA LYS A 17 22.87 0.64 19.68
C LYS A 17 22.12 -0.45 18.95
N ILE A 18 22.84 -1.44 18.41
CA ILE A 18 22.27 -2.60 17.73
C ILE A 18 22.09 -3.80 18.64
N SER A 19 21.09 -4.61 18.37
CA SER A 19 20.79 -5.88 19.05
C SER A 19 21.34 -7.08 18.27
N CYS A 20 21.58 -6.90 16.98
CA CYS A 20 22.06 -7.89 16.03
C CYS A 20 23.55 -7.73 15.75
N ARG A 21 24.14 -8.58 14.90
CA ARG A 21 25.57 -8.55 14.56
C ARG A 21 25.95 -7.38 13.65
N SER A 22 25.04 -6.97 12.77
CA SER A 22 25.26 -5.88 11.83
C SER A 22 23.97 -5.10 11.56
N TRP A 23 24.07 -3.94 10.91
CA TRP A 23 22.89 -3.19 10.47
C TRP A 23 22.06 -3.93 9.41
N LEU A 24 22.66 -4.85 8.65
CA LEU A 24 21.93 -5.64 7.67
C LEU A 24 20.93 -6.62 8.31
N THR A 25 21.19 -7.05 9.54
CA THR A 25 20.28 -7.90 10.32
C THR A 25 19.48 -7.11 11.36
N GLU A 26 20.01 -5.99 11.86
CA GLU A 26 19.28 -5.07 12.74
C GLU A 26 18.10 -4.38 12.01
N ALA A 27 18.26 -4.07 10.73
CA ALA A 27 17.22 -3.40 9.95
C ALA A 27 15.92 -4.22 9.89
N PRO A 28 15.89 -5.48 9.42
CA PRO A 28 14.67 -6.29 9.46
C PRO A 28 14.20 -6.57 10.90
N TYR A 29 15.11 -6.68 11.88
CA TYR A 29 14.79 -6.81 13.29
C TYR A 29 13.94 -5.63 13.81
N ARG A 30 14.38 -4.39 13.56
CA ARG A 30 13.62 -3.20 13.93
C ARG A 30 12.33 -3.08 13.16
N MET A 31 12.32 -3.40 11.88
CA MET A 31 11.17 -3.23 11.03
C MET A 31 10.03 -4.20 11.32
N ILE A 32 10.30 -5.47 11.63
CA ILE A 32 9.24 -6.39 12.07
C ILE A 32 8.65 -5.97 13.42
N MET A 33 9.46 -5.45 14.34
CA MET A 33 8.98 -4.90 15.60
C MET A 33 8.15 -3.63 15.39
N ASN A 34 8.59 -2.74 14.48
CA ASN A 34 7.85 -1.53 14.13
C ASN A 34 6.47 -1.85 13.55
N ASN A 35 6.34 -2.93 12.79
CA ASN A 35 5.04 -3.38 12.25
C ASN A 35 4.04 -3.74 13.36
N LEU A 36 4.52 -4.09 14.55
CA LEU A 36 3.67 -4.46 15.71
C LEU A 36 3.63 -3.39 16.79
N ASP A 37 4.22 -2.21 16.53
CA ASP A 37 4.08 -1.05 17.42
C ASP A 37 2.59 -0.70 17.56
N PRO A 38 2.08 -0.47 18.78
CA PRO A 38 0.67 -0.12 19.02
C PRO A 38 0.19 1.13 18.25
N ASP A 39 1.12 2.02 17.87
CA ASP A 39 0.80 3.20 17.07
C ASP A 39 0.72 2.88 15.57
N VAL A 40 1.12 1.66 15.14
CA VAL A 40 1.21 1.21 13.75
C VAL A 40 0.18 0.13 13.44
N ALA A 41 0.12 -0.92 14.27
CA ALA A 41 -0.69 -2.11 14.03
C ALA A 41 -2.17 -1.95 14.42
N GLU A 42 -3.07 -2.49 13.60
CA GLU A 42 -4.51 -2.51 13.90
C GLU A 42 -4.84 -3.40 15.10
N ASN A 43 -4.21 -4.58 15.18
CA ASN A 43 -4.38 -5.50 16.31
C ASN A 43 -3.06 -6.23 16.62
N PRO A 44 -2.13 -5.58 17.34
CA PRO A 44 -0.82 -6.15 17.60
C PRO A 44 -0.89 -7.44 18.44
N ASN A 45 -1.91 -7.62 19.29
CA ASN A 45 -2.06 -8.84 20.09
C ASN A 45 -2.27 -10.11 19.23
N GLU A 46 -2.88 -9.96 18.07
CA GLU A 46 -3.10 -11.03 17.09
C GLU A 46 -2.06 -11.02 15.94
N LEU A 47 -0.98 -10.22 16.09
CA LEU A 47 0.06 -10.02 15.08
C LEU A 47 -0.45 -9.34 13.79
N ILE A 48 -1.65 -8.76 13.82
CA ILE A 48 -2.30 -8.13 12.67
C ILE A 48 -1.80 -6.69 12.55
N VAL A 49 -1.19 -6.40 11.41
CA VAL A 49 -0.65 -5.09 11.09
C VAL A 49 -1.70 -4.20 10.45
N TYR A 50 -2.34 -4.66 9.37
CA TYR A 50 -3.45 -3.96 8.73
C TYR A 50 -4.31 -4.90 7.85
N GLY A 51 -5.43 -4.37 7.33
CA GLY A 51 -6.32 -5.08 6.41
C GLY A 51 -7.08 -6.25 7.04
N GLY A 52 -7.32 -6.18 8.33
CA GLY A 52 -8.12 -7.13 9.10
C GLY A 52 -7.43 -8.45 9.42
N ILE A 53 -6.64 -9.02 8.51
CA ILE A 53 -5.96 -10.33 8.67
C ILE A 53 -4.47 -10.34 8.28
N GLY A 54 -3.93 -9.21 7.80
CA GLY A 54 -2.54 -9.10 7.35
C GLY A 54 -1.54 -9.12 8.51
N LYS A 55 -0.75 -10.19 8.63
CA LYS A 55 0.15 -10.45 9.75
C LYS A 55 1.62 -10.19 9.43
N ALA A 56 2.39 -9.82 10.47
CA ALA A 56 3.85 -9.72 10.41
C ALA A 56 4.57 -11.07 10.63
N ALA A 57 3.99 -11.96 11.41
CA ALA A 57 4.48 -13.32 11.69
C ALA A 57 3.31 -14.26 11.90
N ARG A 58 3.53 -15.58 11.72
CA ARG A 58 2.45 -16.58 11.79
C ARG A 58 1.90 -16.74 13.21
N THR A 59 2.79 -16.88 14.19
CA THR A 59 2.50 -17.01 15.61
C THR A 59 3.46 -16.16 16.45
N TRP A 60 3.15 -15.93 17.70
CA TRP A 60 4.07 -15.28 18.64
C TRP A 60 5.39 -16.05 18.82
N ASN A 61 5.33 -17.38 18.81
CA ASN A 61 6.54 -18.20 18.86
C ASN A 61 7.40 -18.00 17.60
N ASP A 62 6.79 -17.93 16.42
CA ASP A 62 7.51 -17.67 15.16
C ASP A 62 8.11 -16.25 15.13
N PHE A 63 7.39 -15.27 15.69
CA PHE A 63 7.90 -13.91 15.85
C PHE A 63 9.16 -13.89 16.73
N ASP A 64 9.11 -14.52 17.91
CA ASP A 64 10.26 -14.59 18.81
C ASP A 64 11.44 -15.34 18.16
N LEU A 65 11.19 -16.44 17.42
CA LEU A 65 12.21 -17.16 16.65
C LEU A 65 12.83 -16.33 15.52
N ILE A 66 12.06 -15.51 14.81
CA ILE A 66 12.59 -14.57 13.81
C ILE A 66 13.55 -13.61 14.47
N LEU A 67 13.16 -13.00 15.59
CA LEU A 67 14.01 -12.04 16.31
C LEU A 67 15.31 -12.68 16.84
N GLU A 68 15.22 -13.89 17.41
CA GLU A 68 16.40 -14.63 17.90
C GLU A 68 17.34 -15.01 16.75
N THR A 69 16.79 -15.44 15.62
CA THR A 69 17.59 -15.79 14.43
C THR A 69 18.31 -14.54 13.89
N LEU A 70 17.63 -13.41 13.75
CA LEU A 70 18.23 -12.16 13.27
C LEU A 70 19.36 -11.65 14.15
N LYS A 71 19.30 -11.85 15.48
CA LYS A 71 20.38 -11.49 16.40
C LYS A 71 21.69 -12.27 16.15
N THR A 72 21.57 -13.48 15.65
CA THR A 72 22.71 -14.40 15.49
C THR A 72 23.15 -14.60 14.04
N LEU A 73 22.34 -14.16 13.07
CA LEU A 73 22.56 -14.32 11.64
C LEU A 73 23.85 -13.65 11.20
N GLY A 74 24.68 -14.38 10.45
CA GLY A 74 25.92 -13.90 9.87
C GLY A 74 25.69 -13.06 8.61
N ASP A 75 26.71 -12.27 8.23
CA ASP A 75 26.64 -11.40 7.05
C ASP A 75 26.72 -12.16 5.72
N ASP A 76 27.08 -13.46 5.74
CA ASP A 76 27.06 -14.38 4.61
C ASP A 76 25.95 -15.45 4.71
N GLU A 77 25.00 -15.24 5.62
CA GLU A 77 23.86 -16.14 5.83
C GLU A 77 22.54 -15.50 5.44
N THR A 78 21.58 -16.35 5.04
CA THR A 78 20.21 -15.97 4.67
C THR A 78 19.19 -16.78 5.45
N MET A 79 18.29 -16.12 6.15
CA MET A 79 17.13 -16.73 6.79
C MET A 79 15.97 -16.86 5.80
N LEU A 80 15.34 -18.04 5.74
CA LEU A 80 14.12 -18.28 4.97
C LEU A 80 12.90 -18.20 5.88
N VAL A 81 11.88 -17.45 5.43
CA VAL A 81 10.62 -17.27 6.14
C VAL A 81 9.45 -17.69 5.24
N GLN A 82 8.77 -18.76 5.64
CA GLN A 82 7.61 -19.31 4.94
C GLN A 82 6.33 -18.94 5.67
N SER A 83 5.51 -18.07 5.08
CA SER A 83 4.25 -17.60 5.68
C SER A 83 4.42 -17.24 7.16
N GLY A 84 5.37 -16.32 7.44
CA GLY A 84 5.65 -15.79 8.77
C GLY A 84 6.33 -16.74 9.75
N LYS A 85 6.83 -17.91 9.30
CA LYS A 85 7.59 -18.86 10.09
C LYS A 85 9.03 -18.95 9.58
N PRO A 86 10.06 -18.74 10.43
CA PRO A 86 11.45 -18.99 10.03
C PRO A 86 11.65 -20.50 9.91
N VAL A 87 12.11 -20.96 8.74
CA VAL A 87 12.21 -22.40 8.41
C VAL A 87 13.62 -22.88 8.19
N GLY A 88 14.58 -21.98 8.04
CA GLY A 88 15.97 -22.35 7.90
C GLY A 88 16.90 -21.16 7.73
N VAL A 89 18.19 -21.39 7.99
CA VAL A 89 19.29 -20.47 7.72
C VAL A 89 20.27 -21.18 6.83
N PHE A 90 20.70 -20.51 5.77
CA PHE A 90 21.63 -21.05 4.79
C PHE A 90 22.83 -20.13 4.62
N ARG A 91 24.00 -20.70 4.45
CA ARG A 91 25.16 -19.94 4.01
C ARG A 91 24.96 -19.57 2.53
N THR A 92 25.08 -18.27 2.25
CA THR A 92 24.99 -17.68 0.92
C THR A 92 26.26 -16.90 0.60
N HIS A 93 26.19 -15.59 0.49
CA HIS A 93 27.34 -14.71 0.31
C HIS A 93 26.99 -13.28 0.80
N VAL A 94 27.99 -12.43 0.95
CA VAL A 94 27.87 -11.09 1.57
C VAL A 94 26.92 -10.15 0.84
N ASP A 95 26.74 -10.31 -0.48
CA ASP A 95 25.81 -9.51 -1.27
C ASP A 95 24.40 -10.12 -1.38
N ALA A 96 24.19 -11.35 -0.87
CA ALA A 96 22.87 -11.96 -0.87
C ALA A 96 21.91 -11.27 0.13
N PRO A 97 20.58 -11.37 -0.06
CA PRO A 97 19.62 -10.95 0.96
C PRO A 97 19.82 -11.67 2.29
N ARG A 98 19.67 -10.94 3.40
CA ARG A 98 19.69 -11.54 4.76
C ARG A 98 18.41 -12.31 5.06
N VAL A 99 17.29 -11.93 4.43
CA VAL A 99 16.00 -12.60 4.61
C VAL A 99 15.32 -12.79 3.26
N LEU A 100 14.79 -13.98 3.04
CA LEU A 100 13.89 -14.30 1.92
C LEU A 100 12.54 -14.72 2.49
N ILE A 101 11.47 -14.05 2.06
CA ILE A 101 10.12 -14.23 2.57
C ILE A 101 9.21 -14.70 1.43
N ALA A 102 8.42 -15.73 1.68
CA ALA A 102 7.32 -16.15 0.83
C ALA A 102 6.04 -16.29 1.66
N ASN A 103 5.00 -15.54 1.31
CA ASN A 103 3.75 -15.49 2.07
C ASN A 103 2.55 -15.87 1.22
N SER A 104 1.66 -16.69 1.77
CA SER A 104 0.34 -17.00 1.22
C SER A 104 0.33 -17.65 -0.17
N ASN A 105 1.48 -18.05 -0.71
CA ASN A 105 1.54 -18.61 -2.06
C ASN A 105 0.92 -20.01 -2.08
N ILE A 106 -0.21 -20.12 -2.77
CA ILE A 106 -0.94 -21.35 -3.01
C ILE A 106 -0.85 -21.66 -4.51
N VAL A 107 -0.67 -22.93 -4.87
CA VAL A 107 -0.69 -23.34 -6.27
C VAL A 107 -2.01 -22.89 -6.93
N PRO A 108 -1.98 -22.30 -8.14
CA PRO A 108 -3.13 -21.55 -8.68
C PRO A 108 -4.46 -22.29 -8.66
N HIS A 109 -4.50 -23.57 -9.00
CA HIS A 109 -5.74 -24.35 -9.00
C HIS A 109 -6.43 -24.43 -7.62
N TRP A 110 -5.66 -24.33 -6.52
CA TRP A 110 -6.15 -24.38 -5.13
C TRP A 110 -6.20 -22.99 -4.47
N ALA A 111 -5.89 -21.95 -5.20
CA ALA A 111 -5.79 -20.58 -4.67
C ALA A 111 -7.18 -19.94 -4.48
N THR A 112 -7.93 -20.46 -3.54
CA THR A 112 -9.22 -19.92 -3.10
C THR A 112 -9.16 -19.48 -1.64
N MET A 113 -10.02 -18.52 -1.27
CA MET A 113 -10.09 -18.05 0.11
C MET A 113 -10.51 -19.16 1.09
N ASP A 114 -11.41 -20.07 0.67
CA ASP A 114 -11.84 -21.21 1.47
C ASP A 114 -10.67 -22.15 1.78
N HIS A 115 -9.86 -22.46 0.76
CA HIS A 115 -8.68 -23.32 0.96
C HIS A 115 -7.60 -22.62 1.78
N PHE A 116 -7.39 -21.32 1.57
CA PHE A 116 -6.52 -20.51 2.43
C PHE A 116 -6.95 -20.61 3.89
N ASN A 117 -8.24 -20.41 4.18
CA ASN A 117 -8.79 -20.48 5.55
C ASN A 117 -8.64 -21.87 6.18
N GLU A 118 -8.72 -22.94 5.37
CA GLU A 118 -8.43 -24.30 5.82
C GLU A 118 -6.97 -24.46 6.24
N LEU A 119 -6.04 -23.98 5.42
CA LEU A 119 -4.61 -24.05 5.69
C LEU A 119 -4.19 -23.18 6.89
N ASP A 120 -4.77 -21.98 7.02
CA ASP A 120 -4.52 -21.07 8.14
C ASP A 120 -4.97 -21.71 9.48
N ARG A 121 -6.17 -22.32 9.53
CA ARG A 121 -6.64 -23.07 10.70
C ARG A 121 -5.74 -24.26 11.07
N LYS A 122 -5.06 -24.85 10.10
CA LYS A 122 -4.05 -25.92 10.32
C LYS A 122 -2.69 -25.37 10.74
N GLY A 123 -2.50 -24.04 10.78
CA GLY A 123 -1.23 -23.39 11.10
C GLY A 123 -0.15 -23.56 10.03
N LEU A 124 -0.53 -23.78 8.77
CA LEU A 124 0.39 -24.03 7.66
C LEU A 124 0.74 -22.78 6.85
N ILE A 125 -0.11 -21.77 6.92
CA ILE A 125 -0.01 -20.52 6.14
C ILE A 125 -0.41 -19.34 7.02
N MET A 126 -0.10 -18.13 6.59
CA MET A 126 -0.65 -16.90 7.14
C MET A 126 -0.92 -15.91 6.01
N PHE A 127 -1.84 -14.97 6.21
CA PHE A 127 -2.04 -13.87 5.27
C PHE A 127 -0.97 -12.80 5.52
N GLY A 128 0.12 -12.89 4.77
CA GLY A 128 1.22 -11.93 4.83
C GLY A 128 0.98 -10.79 3.85
N GLN A 129 -0.02 -9.95 4.12
CA GLN A 129 -0.44 -8.90 3.21
C GLN A 129 0.68 -7.89 2.96
N MET A 130 1.14 -7.81 1.71
CA MET A 130 2.05 -6.75 1.21
C MET A 130 3.12 -6.33 2.23
N THR A 131 3.17 -5.06 2.58
CA THR A 131 4.15 -4.44 3.49
C THR A 131 4.02 -4.89 4.94
N ALA A 132 2.90 -5.48 5.35
CA ALA A 132 2.76 -6.15 6.64
C ALA A 132 3.64 -7.40 6.72
N GLY A 133 3.53 -8.28 5.73
CA GLY A 133 4.30 -9.53 5.66
C GLY A 133 5.75 -9.36 5.22
N SER A 134 6.12 -8.23 4.63
CA SER A 134 7.50 -7.88 4.25
C SER A 134 8.17 -6.88 5.19
N TRP A 135 7.54 -6.53 6.29
CA TRP A 135 8.09 -5.69 7.35
C TRP A 135 8.56 -4.31 6.88
N ILE A 136 7.79 -3.67 6.00
CA ILE A 136 8.07 -2.31 5.50
C ILE A 136 6.83 -1.40 5.55
N TYR A 137 5.86 -1.77 6.36
CA TYR A 137 4.67 -0.94 6.58
C TYR A 137 5.03 0.33 7.36
N ILE A 138 4.59 1.47 6.88
CA ILE A 138 4.85 2.80 7.44
C ILE A 138 3.55 3.51 7.84
N ALA A 139 2.57 2.74 8.29
CA ALA A 139 1.22 3.19 8.60
C ALA A 139 0.50 3.79 7.37
N SER A 140 -0.60 4.51 7.61
CA SER A 140 -1.46 5.03 6.54
C SER A 140 -0.78 6.04 5.62
N GLN A 141 0.34 6.65 6.01
CA GLN A 141 1.06 7.58 5.13
C GLN A 141 1.54 6.92 3.83
N GLY A 142 1.79 5.60 3.83
CA GLY A 142 2.20 4.87 2.63
C GLY A 142 1.21 4.93 1.49
N ILE A 143 -0.10 4.98 1.81
CA ILE A 143 -1.17 5.07 0.81
C ILE A 143 -1.58 6.52 0.53
N VAL A 144 -1.31 7.47 1.44
CA VAL A 144 -1.71 8.88 1.24
C VAL A 144 -1.08 9.46 -0.02
N GLN A 145 0.20 9.17 -0.26
CA GLN A 145 0.89 9.66 -1.44
C GLN A 145 0.28 9.13 -2.73
N GLY A 146 0.09 7.81 -2.87
CA GLY A 146 -0.50 7.23 -4.08
C GLY A 146 -1.91 7.74 -4.33
N THR A 147 -2.68 7.97 -3.26
CA THR A 147 -4.02 8.55 -3.34
C THR A 147 -3.96 10.02 -3.75
N TYR A 148 -3.01 10.79 -3.21
CA TYR A 148 -2.75 12.16 -3.60
C TYR A 148 -2.41 12.26 -5.10
N GLU A 149 -1.47 11.44 -5.60
CA GLU A 149 -1.13 11.38 -7.04
C GLU A 149 -2.36 11.07 -7.89
N THR A 150 -3.19 10.12 -7.45
CA THR A 150 -4.43 9.76 -8.15
C THR A 150 -5.40 10.95 -8.25
N PHE A 151 -5.63 11.67 -7.14
CA PHE A 151 -6.57 12.78 -7.13
C PHE A 151 -6.05 14.02 -7.88
N VAL A 152 -4.75 14.31 -7.79
CA VAL A 152 -4.12 15.37 -8.57
C VAL A 152 -4.23 15.07 -10.07
N GLU A 153 -3.96 13.81 -10.48
CA GLU A 153 -4.09 13.41 -11.87
C GLU A 153 -5.54 13.45 -12.35
N ALA A 154 -6.50 13.02 -11.51
CA ALA A 154 -7.92 13.19 -11.81
C ALA A 154 -8.31 14.67 -11.99
N GLY A 155 -7.79 15.54 -11.13
CA GLY A 155 -7.96 16.99 -11.26
C GLY A 155 -7.42 17.51 -12.59
N ARG A 156 -6.23 17.05 -12.99
CA ARG A 156 -5.61 17.46 -14.25
C ARG A 156 -6.38 16.99 -15.48
N GLN A 157 -6.88 15.75 -15.48
CA GLN A 157 -7.60 15.18 -16.63
C GLN A 157 -9.03 15.74 -16.79
N HIS A 158 -9.71 16.05 -15.70
CA HIS A 158 -11.13 16.38 -15.73
C HIS A 158 -11.45 17.83 -15.37
N TYR A 159 -10.50 18.57 -14.75
CA TYR A 159 -10.78 19.87 -14.12
C TYR A 159 -9.64 20.88 -14.30
N ASP A 160 -8.86 20.79 -15.39
CA ASP A 160 -7.76 21.70 -15.71
C ASP A 160 -6.72 21.88 -14.58
N GLY A 161 -6.60 20.86 -13.72
CA GLY A 161 -5.68 20.86 -12.57
C GLY A 161 -6.21 21.57 -11.31
N ASP A 162 -7.44 22.09 -11.33
CA ASP A 162 -8.04 22.79 -10.18
C ASP A 162 -9.19 21.99 -9.57
N LEU A 163 -9.01 21.57 -8.32
CA LEU A 163 -10.01 20.88 -7.51
C LEU A 163 -10.71 21.80 -6.50
N SER A 164 -10.46 23.11 -6.53
CA SER A 164 -11.09 24.08 -5.63
C SER A 164 -12.61 24.06 -5.78
N GLY A 165 -13.33 24.02 -4.66
CA GLY A 165 -14.79 23.96 -4.61
C GLY A 165 -15.40 22.64 -5.09
N ARG A 166 -14.59 21.62 -5.36
CA ARG A 166 -15.00 20.27 -5.75
C ARG A 166 -14.94 19.32 -4.57
N TRP A 167 -15.66 18.20 -4.68
CA TRP A 167 -15.62 17.19 -3.65
C TRP A 167 -15.64 15.76 -4.18
N ILE A 168 -14.94 14.89 -3.46
CA ILE A 168 -14.74 13.48 -3.77
C ILE A 168 -15.61 12.65 -2.84
N LEU A 169 -16.38 11.74 -3.41
CA LEU A 169 -17.12 10.72 -2.67
C LEU A 169 -16.29 9.45 -2.57
N THR A 170 -16.17 8.92 -1.35
CA THR A 170 -15.52 7.63 -1.08
C THR A 170 -16.22 6.89 0.05
N ALA A 171 -15.88 5.62 0.25
CA ALA A 171 -16.30 4.85 1.42
C ALA A 171 -15.15 4.03 2.00
N GLY A 172 -15.23 3.80 3.32
CA GLY A 172 -14.21 3.07 4.10
C GLY A 172 -13.14 3.98 4.69
N LEU A 173 -12.99 3.92 6.03
CA LEU A 173 -11.96 4.62 6.81
C LEU A 173 -11.03 3.64 7.56
N GLY A 174 -10.91 2.42 7.04
CA GLY A 174 -9.94 1.41 7.51
C GLY A 174 -8.49 1.80 7.27
N GLY A 175 -7.56 0.85 7.38
CA GLY A 175 -6.11 1.09 7.21
C GLY A 175 -5.76 1.79 5.90
N MET A 176 -6.35 1.36 4.81
CA MET A 176 -6.12 1.92 3.47
C MET A 176 -7.07 3.09 3.17
N GLY A 177 -8.38 2.90 3.29
CA GLY A 177 -9.39 3.92 2.98
C GLY A 177 -9.28 5.18 3.82
N GLY A 178 -8.78 5.05 5.05
CA GLY A 178 -8.55 6.19 5.94
C GLY A 178 -7.54 7.22 5.42
N ALA A 179 -6.77 6.91 4.38
CA ALA A 179 -5.87 7.86 3.72
C ALA A 179 -6.60 8.82 2.76
N GLN A 180 -7.75 8.41 2.22
CA GLN A 180 -8.44 9.16 1.17
C GLN A 180 -8.87 10.58 1.58
N PRO A 181 -9.45 10.82 2.77
CA PRO A 181 -9.83 12.17 3.15
C PRO A 181 -8.66 13.15 3.22
N LEU A 182 -7.53 12.71 3.81
CA LEU A 182 -6.32 13.54 3.89
C LEU A 182 -5.74 13.80 2.49
N ALA A 183 -5.64 12.78 1.65
CA ALA A 183 -5.14 12.93 0.28
C ALA A 183 -6.01 13.87 -0.56
N ALA A 184 -7.34 13.81 -0.42
CA ALA A 184 -8.26 14.70 -1.12
C ALA A 184 -8.02 16.16 -0.70
N THR A 185 -7.95 16.46 0.60
CA THR A 185 -7.71 17.83 1.07
C THR A 185 -6.31 18.33 0.73
N MET A 186 -5.29 17.46 0.69
CA MET A 186 -3.95 17.81 0.19
C MET A 186 -3.96 18.09 -1.32
N ALA A 187 -4.82 17.44 -2.09
CA ALA A 187 -5.00 17.69 -3.52
C ALA A 187 -5.87 18.92 -3.82
N GLY A 188 -6.46 19.55 -2.80
CA GLY A 188 -7.29 20.76 -2.95
C GLY A 188 -8.79 20.50 -3.10
N ALA A 189 -9.25 19.25 -2.92
CA ALA A 189 -10.66 18.88 -2.93
C ALA A 189 -11.22 18.66 -1.52
N SER A 190 -12.51 18.93 -1.32
CA SER A 190 -13.24 18.40 -0.16
C SER A 190 -13.50 16.89 -0.34
N CYS A 191 -13.82 16.20 0.76
CA CYS A 191 -14.08 14.76 0.72
C CYS A 191 -15.28 14.39 1.60
N LEU A 192 -16.17 13.55 1.06
CA LEU A 192 -17.17 12.85 1.86
C LEU A 192 -16.78 11.36 1.92
N ALA A 193 -16.43 10.91 3.12
CA ALA A 193 -16.06 9.52 3.37
C ALA A 193 -17.12 8.82 4.22
N ILE A 194 -17.77 7.80 3.66
CA ILE A 194 -18.81 7.02 4.34
C ILE A 194 -18.12 5.91 5.14
N GLU A 195 -18.43 5.79 6.44
CA GLU A 195 -17.90 4.74 7.30
C GLU A 195 -18.97 4.22 8.25
N CYS A 196 -19.08 2.90 8.35
CA CYS A 196 -20.09 2.24 9.18
C CYS A 196 -19.67 2.06 10.66
N ASP A 197 -18.37 2.15 10.97
CA ASP A 197 -17.84 2.01 12.32
C ASP A 197 -17.41 3.36 12.89
N SER A 198 -18.19 3.84 13.87
CA SER A 198 -17.91 5.10 14.57
C SER A 198 -16.47 5.19 15.11
N ASN A 199 -15.90 4.06 15.60
CA ASN A 199 -14.55 4.06 16.15
C ASN A 199 -13.48 4.40 15.08
N ARG A 200 -13.71 4.01 13.82
CA ARG A 200 -12.81 4.34 12.72
C ARG A 200 -12.88 5.83 12.39
N ILE A 201 -14.06 6.43 12.39
CA ILE A 201 -14.21 7.88 12.23
C ILE A 201 -13.46 8.62 13.34
N ASP A 202 -13.68 8.26 14.61
CA ASP A 202 -13.03 8.88 15.75
C ASP A 202 -11.51 8.71 15.73
N PHE A 203 -11.04 7.54 15.27
CA PHE A 203 -9.61 7.31 15.08
C PHE A 203 -9.01 8.26 14.05
N ARG A 204 -9.68 8.47 12.89
CA ARG A 204 -9.19 9.36 11.83
C ARG A 204 -9.25 10.84 12.21
N LEU A 205 -10.23 11.25 12.99
CA LEU A 205 -10.27 12.59 13.59
C LEU A 205 -9.08 12.80 14.54
N ARG A 206 -8.84 11.86 15.44
CA ARG A 206 -7.73 11.94 16.41
C ARG A 206 -6.36 11.96 15.73
N THR A 207 -6.19 11.22 14.65
CA THR A 207 -4.93 11.14 13.88
C THR A 207 -4.83 12.20 12.78
N LYS A 208 -5.81 13.12 12.68
CA LYS A 208 -5.84 14.24 11.72
C LYS A 208 -5.86 13.81 10.24
N TYR A 209 -6.38 12.61 9.96
CA TYR A 209 -6.65 12.15 8.60
C TYR A 209 -8.04 12.56 8.11
N LEU A 210 -8.90 12.99 9.03
CA LEU A 210 -10.26 13.45 8.80
C LEU A 210 -10.48 14.74 9.61
N ASP A 211 -11.16 15.73 9.02
CA ASP A 211 -11.36 17.04 9.66
C ASP A 211 -12.65 17.10 10.49
N LYS A 212 -13.75 16.52 9.98
CA LYS A 212 -15.07 16.60 10.62
C LYS A 212 -15.82 15.28 10.57
N ARG A 213 -16.77 15.12 11.47
CA ARG A 213 -17.75 14.03 11.53
C ARG A 213 -19.14 14.59 11.27
N ALA A 214 -19.98 13.83 10.60
CA ALA A 214 -21.40 14.04 10.44
C ALA A 214 -22.19 12.79 10.81
N GLU A 215 -23.34 12.97 11.44
CA GLU A 215 -24.25 11.86 11.81
C GLU A 215 -25.33 11.65 10.74
N THR A 216 -25.60 12.64 9.90
CA THR A 216 -26.58 12.56 8.82
C THR A 216 -26.00 13.04 7.50
N LEU A 217 -26.59 12.56 6.40
CA LEU A 217 -26.21 13.00 5.06
C LEU A 217 -26.45 14.51 4.87
N ASP A 218 -27.56 15.04 5.38
CA ASP A 218 -27.87 16.46 5.28
C ASP A 218 -26.82 17.31 6.00
N GLU A 219 -26.41 16.92 7.20
CA GLU A 219 -25.32 17.58 7.92
C GLU A 219 -24.00 17.56 7.15
N ALA A 220 -23.65 16.41 6.56
CA ALA A 220 -22.43 16.26 5.77
C ALA A 220 -22.43 17.18 4.54
N LEU A 221 -23.55 17.25 3.83
CA LEU A 221 -23.73 18.12 2.66
C LEU A 221 -23.67 19.58 3.03
N ASP A 222 -24.29 19.99 4.14
CA ASP A 222 -24.23 21.36 4.67
C ASP A 222 -22.78 21.78 5.02
N ILE A 223 -21.98 20.85 5.56
CA ILE A 223 -20.57 21.12 5.85
C ILE A 223 -19.78 21.34 4.56
N LEU A 224 -19.99 20.50 3.54
CA LEU A 224 -19.33 20.63 2.24
C LEU A 224 -19.72 21.92 1.52
N GLU A 225 -20.99 22.29 1.53
CA GLU A 225 -21.50 23.49 0.90
C GLU A 225 -20.94 24.76 1.56
N ARG A 226 -20.88 24.80 2.90
CA ARG A 226 -20.25 25.92 3.62
C ARG A 226 -18.77 26.03 3.27
N ALA A 227 -18.02 24.93 3.29
CA ALA A 227 -16.61 24.94 2.94
C ALA A 227 -16.39 25.48 1.52
N LYS A 228 -17.22 25.06 0.56
CA LYS A 228 -17.20 25.56 -0.81
C LYS A 228 -17.44 27.08 -0.87
N ASN A 229 -18.46 27.56 -0.18
CA ASN A 229 -18.80 28.98 -0.14
C ASN A 229 -17.71 29.85 0.52
N ASP A 230 -16.99 29.26 1.50
CA ASP A 230 -15.87 29.89 2.20
C ASP A 230 -14.53 29.72 1.46
N ASN A 231 -14.54 29.09 0.28
CA ASN A 231 -13.35 28.73 -0.51
C ASN A 231 -12.33 27.92 0.31
N GLN A 232 -12.82 26.99 1.11
CA GLN A 232 -12.04 26.09 1.94
C GLN A 232 -12.23 24.64 1.49
N VAL A 233 -11.28 23.78 1.85
CA VAL A 233 -11.40 22.33 1.70
C VAL A 233 -11.65 21.68 3.06
N VAL A 234 -12.48 20.64 3.08
CA VAL A 234 -12.82 19.90 4.29
C VAL A 234 -13.05 18.43 3.97
N SER A 235 -12.59 17.56 4.83
CA SER A 235 -12.97 16.15 4.81
C SER A 235 -13.99 15.82 5.89
N VAL A 236 -15.06 15.13 5.49
CA VAL A 236 -16.19 14.78 6.35
C VAL A 236 -16.37 13.27 6.38
N GLY A 237 -16.31 12.68 7.57
CA GLY A 237 -16.69 11.29 7.80
C GLY A 237 -18.17 11.21 8.16
N LEU A 238 -18.94 10.55 7.31
CA LEU A 238 -20.37 10.28 7.53
C LEU A 238 -20.55 8.90 8.13
N LEU A 239 -21.18 8.81 9.30
CA LEU A 239 -21.57 7.52 9.86
C LEU A 239 -22.74 6.95 9.06
N GLY A 240 -22.48 5.86 8.30
CA GLY A 240 -23.49 5.25 7.44
C GLY A 240 -22.97 4.05 6.66
N ASN A 241 -23.86 3.41 5.92
CA ASN A 241 -23.52 2.30 5.03
C ASN A 241 -23.49 2.80 3.58
N ALA A 242 -22.41 2.52 2.86
CA ALA A 242 -22.23 2.97 1.48
C ALA A 242 -23.32 2.44 0.53
N ALA A 243 -23.77 1.19 0.73
CA ALA A 243 -24.85 0.62 -0.06
C ALA A 243 -26.23 1.28 0.20
N GLU A 244 -26.34 2.17 1.18
CA GLU A 244 -27.52 3.00 1.45
C GLU A 244 -27.29 4.45 0.99
N VAL A 245 -26.18 5.04 1.41
CA VAL A 245 -25.90 6.47 1.20
C VAL A 245 -25.63 6.79 -0.27
N VAL A 246 -24.88 5.94 -1.01
CA VAL A 246 -24.54 6.19 -2.42
C VAL A 246 -25.81 6.18 -3.32
N PRO A 247 -26.73 5.21 -3.20
CA PRO A 247 -28.04 5.28 -3.88
C PRO A 247 -28.90 6.48 -3.44
N ASP A 248 -28.84 6.90 -2.17
CA ASP A 248 -29.63 8.07 -1.70
C ASP A 248 -29.14 9.38 -2.33
N LEU A 249 -27.83 9.56 -2.50
CA LEU A 249 -27.25 10.68 -3.24
C LEU A 249 -27.78 10.75 -4.68
N LEU A 250 -27.82 9.61 -5.39
CA LEU A 250 -28.38 9.52 -6.75
C LEU A 250 -29.87 9.90 -6.77
N LYS A 251 -30.66 9.33 -5.86
CA LYS A 251 -32.09 9.64 -5.73
C LYS A 251 -32.35 11.13 -5.48
N ARG A 252 -31.49 11.76 -4.70
CA ARG A 252 -31.56 13.21 -4.41
C ARG A 252 -30.95 14.06 -5.53
N ARG A 253 -30.39 13.46 -6.59
CA ARG A 253 -29.68 14.12 -7.70
C ARG A 253 -28.48 14.96 -7.24
N ILE A 254 -27.82 14.53 -6.17
CA ILE A 254 -26.59 15.13 -5.66
C ILE A 254 -25.41 14.56 -6.43
N ARG A 255 -24.56 15.42 -6.97
CA ARG A 255 -23.47 15.04 -7.87
C ARG A 255 -22.12 15.34 -7.22
N PRO A 256 -21.34 14.31 -6.82
CA PRO A 256 -19.92 14.47 -6.54
C PRO A 256 -19.14 14.82 -7.80
N ASP A 257 -17.94 15.36 -7.63
CA ASP A 257 -17.04 15.63 -8.76
C ASP A 257 -16.17 14.39 -9.11
N LEU A 258 -15.92 13.51 -8.14
CA LEU A 258 -15.25 12.22 -8.33
C LEU A 258 -15.88 11.19 -7.39
N VAL A 259 -16.08 9.96 -7.87
CA VAL A 259 -16.57 8.84 -7.07
C VAL A 259 -15.52 7.74 -7.01
N THR A 260 -15.25 7.23 -5.82
CA THR A 260 -14.40 6.07 -5.62
C THR A 260 -14.86 5.26 -4.41
N ASP A 261 -14.25 4.10 -4.16
CA ASP A 261 -14.50 3.25 -3.01
C ASP A 261 -13.22 2.57 -2.52
N GLN A 262 -13.03 2.57 -1.21
CA GLN A 262 -11.96 1.81 -0.58
C GLN A 262 -12.43 1.10 0.71
N THR A 263 -13.66 0.59 0.69
CA THR A 263 -14.12 -0.38 1.68
C THR A 263 -13.24 -1.64 1.63
N SER A 264 -13.19 -2.42 2.71
CA SER A 264 -12.48 -3.71 2.71
C SER A 264 -13.31 -4.81 2.04
N ALA A 265 -13.83 -4.55 0.84
CA ALA A 265 -14.74 -5.44 0.11
C ALA A 265 -14.11 -6.81 -0.22
N HIS A 266 -12.78 -6.89 -0.33
CA HIS A 266 -12.04 -8.13 -0.56
C HIS A 266 -12.23 -9.18 0.55
N ASP A 267 -12.64 -8.78 1.76
CA ASP A 267 -13.02 -9.68 2.85
C ASP A 267 -14.53 -9.53 3.13
N LEU A 268 -15.32 -10.41 2.54
CA LEU A 268 -16.78 -10.36 2.63
C LEU A 268 -17.31 -10.61 4.04
N VAL A 269 -16.52 -11.23 4.92
CA VAL A 269 -16.94 -11.60 6.28
C VAL A 269 -16.52 -10.57 7.32
N HIS A 270 -15.27 -10.06 7.25
CA HIS A 270 -14.70 -9.16 8.26
C HIS A 270 -14.51 -7.74 7.75
N GLY A 271 -14.65 -7.51 6.44
CA GLY A 271 -14.31 -6.24 5.79
C GLY A 271 -15.48 -5.39 5.33
N TYR A 272 -16.60 -5.99 4.92
CA TYR A 272 -17.74 -5.28 4.35
C TYR A 272 -19.02 -5.50 5.17
N LEU A 273 -19.55 -4.42 5.78
CA LEU A 273 -20.79 -4.47 6.57
C LEU A 273 -22.00 -4.62 5.65
N PRO A 274 -22.82 -5.69 5.78
CA PRO A 274 -24.04 -5.83 5.00
C PRO A 274 -25.07 -4.70 5.29
N LEU A 275 -25.79 -4.30 4.26
CA LEU A 275 -26.89 -3.34 4.37
C LEU A 275 -27.93 -3.80 5.39
N GLY A 276 -28.34 -2.88 6.26
CA GLY A 276 -29.35 -3.13 7.30
C GLY A 276 -28.85 -3.88 8.52
N TRP A 277 -27.54 -4.18 8.63
CA TRP A 277 -26.95 -4.79 9.80
C TRP A 277 -26.28 -3.74 10.69
N THR A 278 -26.30 -3.95 12.00
CA THR A 278 -25.45 -3.19 12.92
C THR A 278 -24.04 -3.78 12.98
N VAL A 279 -23.06 -2.97 13.37
CA VAL A 279 -21.66 -3.42 13.55
C VAL A 279 -21.59 -4.52 14.61
N GLU A 280 -22.37 -4.41 15.69
CA GLU A 280 -22.46 -5.40 16.78
C GLU A 280 -23.02 -6.73 16.27
N GLU A 281 -24.12 -6.69 15.52
CA GLU A 281 -24.73 -7.90 14.94
C GLU A 281 -23.73 -8.58 14.00
N TRP A 282 -23.12 -7.83 13.10
CA TRP A 282 -22.11 -8.31 12.16
C TRP A 282 -20.94 -9.00 12.87
N ARG A 283 -20.32 -8.32 13.85
CA ARG A 283 -19.21 -8.88 14.64
C ARG A 283 -19.58 -10.15 15.38
N SER A 284 -20.78 -10.22 15.95
CA SER A 284 -21.26 -11.39 16.70
C SER A 284 -21.43 -12.64 15.83
N GLN A 285 -21.70 -12.45 14.52
CA GLN A 285 -21.97 -13.54 13.58
C GLN A 285 -20.74 -14.00 12.78
N GLN A 286 -19.63 -13.26 12.78
CA GLN A 286 -18.44 -13.57 11.99
C GLN A 286 -17.91 -15.00 12.19
N LYS A 287 -17.93 -15.51 13.41
CA LYS A 287 -17.48 -16.87 13.74
C LYS A 287 -18.56 -17.93 13.57
N SER A 288 -19.81 -17.58 13.87
CA SER A 288 -20.94 -18.53 13.91
C SER A 288 -21.64 -18.71 12.57
N ASN A 289 -21.73 -17.66 11.76
CA ASN A 289 -22.50 -17.64 10.52
C ASN A 289 -21.79 -16.93 9.35
N PRO A 290 -20.52 -17.23 9.04
CA PRO A 290 -19.76 -16.51 8.01
C PRO A 290 -20.42 -16.54 6.63
N LYS A 291 -21.01 -17.66 6.21
CA LYS A 291 -21.72 -17.78 4.92
C LYS A 291 -22.97 -16.88 4.82
N LYS A 292 -23.67 -16.63 5.94
CA LYS A 292 -24.80 -15.70 5.97
C LYS A 292 -24.32 -14.27 5.74
N ILE A 293 -23.20 -13.90 6.39
CA ILE A 293 -22.57 -12.58 6.20
C ILE A 293 -22.11 -12.42 4.75
N GLU A 294 -21.35 -13.38 4.21
CA GLU A 294 -20.87 -13.36 2.83
C GLU A 294 -22.00 -13.11 1.84
N LYS A 295 -23.09 -13.88 1.93
CA LYS A 295 -24.27 -13.70 1.07
C LYS A 295 -24.88 -12.31 1.20
N ALA A 296 -25.01 -11.78 2.41
CA ALA A 296 -25.58 -10.46 2.66
C ALA A 296 -24.63 -9.32 2.21
N ALA A 297 -23.32 -9.50 2.38
CA ALA A 297 -22.30 -8.56 1.90
C ALA A 297 -22.29 -8.47 0.38
N ARG A 298 -22.33 -9.61 -0.33
CA ARG A 298 -22.42 -9.67 -1.80
C ARG A 298 -23.65 -8.93 -2.33
N ALA A 299 -24.83 -9.16 -1.74
CA ALA A 299 -26.05 -8.44 -2.11
C ALA A 299 -25.93 -6.92 -1.91
N SER A 300 -25.25 -6.49 -0.85
CA SER A 300 -25.02 -5.08 -0.58
C SER A 300 -23.99 -4.46 -1.52
N ILE A 301 -22.93 -5.18 -1.87
CA ILE A 301 -21.93 -4.80 -2.86
C ILE A 301 -22.57 -4.58 -4.23
N LYS A 302 -23.49 -5.45 -4.63
CA LYS A 302 -24.26 -5.27 -5.87
C LYS A 302 -24.92 -3.89 -5.91
N ILE A 303 -25.67 -3.53 -4.88
CA ILE A 303 -26.37 -2.23 -4.78
C ILE A 303 -25.37 -1.06 -4.85
N HIS A 304 -24.26 -1.17 -4.14
CA HIS A 304 -23.23 -0.14 -4.11
C HIS A 304 -22.60 0.08 -5.49
N VAL A 305 -22.21 -1.00 -6.18
CA VAL A 305 -21.58 -0.92 -7.50
C VAL A 305 -22.58 -0.46 -8.57
N GLU A 306 -23.85 -0.89 -8.52
CA GLU A 306 -24.90 -0.38 -9.41
C GLU A 306 -25.05 1.15 -9.27
N ALA A 307 -24.94 1.69 -8.04
CA ALA A 307 -24.99 3.12 -7.83
C ALA A 307 -23.72 3.83 -8.34
N MET A 308 -22.53 3.24 -8.19
CA MET A 308 -21.29 3.78 -8.77
C MET A 308 -21.36 3.81 -10.30
N LEU A 309 -21.88 2.74 -10.92
CA LEU A 309 -22.14 2.68 -12.37
C LEU A 309 -23.07 3.78 -12.85
N GLU A 310 -24.11 4.09 -12.07
CA GLU A 310 -25.04 5.15 -12.45
C GLU A 310 -24.37 6.53 -12.41
N PHE A 311 -23.46 6.81 -11.45
CA PHE A 311 -22.64 8.01 -11.48
C PHE A 311 -21.74 8.07 -12.71
N TRP A 312 -21.09 6.94 -13.05
CA TRP A 312 -20.30 6.84 -14.28
C TRP A 312 -21.13 7.11 -15.53
N ASN A 313 -22.32 6.52 -15.65
CA ASN A 313 -23.24 6.74 -16.77
C ASN A 313 -23.71 8.20 -16.89
N GLN A 314 -23.74 8.93 -15.79
CA GLN A 314 -24.03 10.37 -15.75
C GLN A 314 -22.81 11.24 -16.09
N GLY A 315 -21.68 10.64 -16.47
CA GLY A 315 -20.44 11.34 -16.84
C GLY A 315 -19.64 11.88 -15.65
N ILE A 316 -19.86 11.34 -14.44
CA ILE A 316 -19.04 11.66 -13.28
C ILE A 316 -17.83 10.74 -13.29
N PRO A 317 -16.59 11.26 -13.21
CA PRO A 317 -15.39 10.44 -13.06
C PRO A 317 -15.56 9.47 -11.89
N THR A 318 -15.53 8.17 -12.19
CA THR A 318 -15.73 7.09 -11.21
C THR A 318 -14.64 6.05 -11.38
N VAL A 319 -13.97 5.68 -10.30
CA VAL A 319 -12.92 4.67 -10.32
C VAL A 319 -13.02 3.71 -9.15
N ASP A 320 -12.66 2.46 -9.38
CA ASP A 320 -12.39 1.48 -8.34
C ASP A 320 -10.98 1.72 -7.78
N TYR A 321 -10.85 1.74 -6.47
CA TYR A 321 -9.54 1.89 -5.82
C TYR A 321 -8.87 0.56 -5.45
N GLY A 322 -9.31 -0.55 -6.07
CA GLY A 322 -8.65 -1.85 -6.02
C GLY A 322 -8.91 -2.66 -4.76
N ASN A 323 -10.18 -2.80 -4.41
CA ASN A 323 -10.64 -3.61 -3.27
C ASN A 323 -11.48 -4.83 -3.67
N ASN A 324 -11.50 -5.16 -4.97
CA ASN A 324 -12.24 -6.28 -5.55
C ASN A 324 -13.78 -6.13 -5.56
N ILE A 325 -14.31 -4.93 -5.28
CA ILE A 325 -15.76 -4.70 -5.20
C ILE A 325 -16.47 -4.98 -6.53
N ARG A 326 -15.84 -4.60 -7.67
CA ARG A 326 -16.41 -4.85 -9.01
C ARG A 326 -16.49 -6.34 -9.33
N GLN A 327 -15.49 -7.12 -8.93
CA GLN A 327 -15.48 -8.57 -9.17
C GLN A 327 -16.64 -9.25 -8.45
N PHE A 328 -16.89 -8.93 -7.18
CA PHE A 328 -18.00 -9.49 -6.44
C PHE A 328 -19.35 -9.02 -6.98
N ALA A 329 -19.46 -7.78 -7.46
CA ALA A 329 -20.66 -7.31 -8.13
C ALA A 329 -20.93 -8.07 -9.45
N LEU A 330 -19.88 -8.34 -10.24
CA LEU A 330 -19.98 -9.15 -11.46
C LEU A 330 -20.48 -10.56 -11.15
N GLU A 331 -19.96 -11.21 -10.13
CA GLU A 331 -20.39 -12.53 -9.67
C GLU A 331 -21.86 -12.54 -9.19
N GLU A 332 -22.38 -11.39 -8.73
CA GLU A 332 -23.79 -11.19 -8.35
C GLU A 332 -24.67 -10.70 -9.52
N GLY A 333 -24.15 -10.75 -10.77
CA GLY A 333 -24.89 -10.47 -11.98
C GLY A 333 -24.91 -9.01 -12.44
N VAL A 334 -24.02 -8.17 -11.94
CA VAL A 334 -23.79 -6.82 -12.48
C VAL A 334 -22.84 -6.92 -13.67
N GLU A 335 -23.34 -7.30 -14.84
CA GLU A 335 -22.54 -7.57 -16.04
C GLU A 335 -21.60 -6.40 -16.42
N LYS A 336 -22.01 -5.17 -16.12
CA LYS A 336 -21.29 -3.93 -16.43
C LYS A 336 -20.40 -3.43 -15.28
N ALA A 337 -20.09 -4.26 -14.27
CA ALA A 337 -19.32 -3.84 -13.10
C ALA A 337 -17.95 -3.24 -13.46
N PHE A 338 -17.37 -3.62 -14.60
CA PHE A 338 -16.06 -3.13 -15.09
C PHE A 338 -16.17 -2.04 -16.16
N ASP A 339 -17.35 -1.47 -16.43
CA ASP A 339 -17.51 -0.36 -17.39
C ASP A 339 -16.83 0.92 -16.86
N PHE A 340 -16.82 1.16 -15.53
CA PHE A 340 -15.93 2.15 -14.94
C PHE A 340 -14.59 1.51 -14.58
N PRO A 341 -13.47 2.22 -14.84
CA PRO A 341 -12.13 1.64 -14.71
C PRO A 341 -11.64 1.60 -13.27
N GLY A 342 -10.52 0.89 -13.04
CA GLY A 342 -9.69 1.07 -11.87
C GLY A 342 -8.86 2.36 -11.94
N PHE A 343 -8.38 2.83 -10.78
CA PHE A 343 -7.58 4.05 -10.70
C PHE A 343 -6.21 3.91 -11.40
N VAL A 344 -5.64 2.71 -11.44
CA VAL A 344 -4.32 2.49 -12.03
C VAL A 344 -4.31 2.69 -13.54
N PRO A 345 -5.17 1.99 -14.34
CA PRO A 345 -5.17 2.23 -15.79
C PRO A 345 -5.54 3.66 -16.14
N THR A 346 -6.34 4.33 -15.31
CA THR A 346 -6.83 5.68 -15.58
C THR A 346 -5.80 6.76 -15.26
N TYR A 347 -5.14 6.68 -14.10
CA TYR A 347 -4.34 7.79 -13.57
C TYR A 347 -2.87 7.44 -13.32
N ILE A 348 -2.54 6.18 -13.06
CA ILE A 348 -1.20 5.78 -12.60
C ILE A 348 -0.36 5.15 -13.71
N ARG A 349 -0.95 4.51 -14.70
CA ARG A 349 -0.25 3.81 -15.78
C ARG A 349 0.85 4.63 -16.47
N PRO A 350 0.64 5.90 -16.83
CA PRO A 350 1.69 6.71 -17.45
C PRO A 350 2.92 6.90 -16.56
N LEU A 351 2.72 6.99 -15.23
CA LEU A 351 3.79 7.07 -14.25
C LEU A 351 4.57 5.74 -14.19
N PHE A 352 3.86 4.61 -14.14
CA PHE A 352 4.46 3.28 -14.16
C PHE A 352 5.29 3.01 -15.41
N CYS A 353 4.89 3.52 -16.56
CA CYS A 353 5.67 3.44 -17.80
C CYS A 353 7.04 4.12 -17.69
N ARG A 354 7.22 5.04 -16.77
CA ARG A 354 8.49 5.73 -16.47
C ARG A 354 9.20 5.20 -15.23
N GLY A 355 8.71 4.11 -14.64
CA GLY A 355 9.21 3.58 -13.38
C GLY A 355 8.96 4.51 -12.19
N VAL A 356 8.07 5.51 -12.35
CA VAL A 356 7.66 6.40 -11.25
C VAL A 356 6.66 5.67 -10.39
N GLY A 357 6.95 5.58 -9.10
CA GLY A 357 6.12 4.90 -8.14
C GLY A 357 6.63 5.07 -6.72
N PRO A 358 6.04 4.33 -5.77
CA PRO A 358 6.27 4.52 -4.35
C PRO A 358 7.72 4.21 -3.96
N PHE A 359 8.38 5.21 -3.40
CA PHE A 359 9.71 5.14 -2.83
C PHE A 359 9.62 5.58 -1.38
N ARG A 360 9.83 4.66 -0.44
CA ARG A 360 9.69 4.92 0.99
C ARG A 360 10.97 4.64 1.76
N TRP A 361 11.18 5.39 2.85
CA TRP A 361 12.30 5.16 3.73
C TRP A 361 11.91 5.34 5.19
N VAL A 362 12.65 4.68 6.07
CA VAL A 362 12.43 4.67 7.52
C VAL A 362 13.73 4.98 8.23
N ALA A 363 13.72 5.93 9.16
CA ALA A 363 14.87 6.28 10.00
C ALA A 363 14.97 5.31 11.18
N LEU A 364 15.97 4.42 11.15
CA LEU A 364 16.17 3.43 12.22
C LEU A 364 16.64 4.06 13.53
N SER A 365 17.12 5.32 13.49
CA SER A 365 17.42 6.10 14.70
C SER A 365 16.19 6.33 15.58
N GLY A 366 14.99 6.35 14.97
CA GLY A 366 13.77 6.77 15.63
C GLY A 366 13.68 8.29 15.86
N ASP A 367 14.58 9.07 15.25
CA ASP A 367 14.59 10.53 15.32
C ASP A 367 13.93 11.14 14.08
N PRO A 368 12.83 11.91 14.22
CA PRO A 368 12.20 12.63 13.12
C PRO A 368 13.14 13.53 12.31
N GLU A 369 14.17 14.07 12.96
CA GLU A 369 15.14 14.97 12.32
C GLU A 369 15.88 14.28 11.15
N ASP A 370 16.14 12.97 11.24
CA ASP A 370 16.74 12.22 10.14
C ASP A 370 15.82 12.16 8.91
N ILE A 371 14.51 12.15 9.12
CA ILE A 371 13.54 12.25 8.00
C ILE A 371 13.54 13.67 7.41
N TYR A 372 13.54 14.71 8.24
CA TYR A 372 13.55 16.09 7.72
C TYR A 372 14.84 16.42 6.94
N ARG A 373 15.97 15.87 7.34
CA ARG A 373 17.25 15.98 6.59
C ARG A 373 17.18 15.23 5.26
N THR A 374 16.64 14.03 5.24
CA THR A 374 16.44 13.27 3.99
C THR A 374 15.39 13.93 3.08
N ASP A 375 14.31 14.50 3.62
CA ASP A 375 13.35 15.31 2.86
C ASP A 375 14.04 16.51 2.16
N ALA A 376 14.93 17.22 2.86
CA ALA A 376 15.72 18.31 2.30
C ALA A 376 16.64 17.81 1.17
N LYS A 377 17.27 16.64 1.35
CA LYS A 377 18.12 16.00 0.35
C LYS A 377 17.33 15.59 -0.90
N VAL A 378 16.11 15.11 -0.76
CA VAL A 378 15.22 14.83 -1.91
C VAL A 378 14.99 16.10 -2.73
N LYS A 379 14.65 17.22 -2.09
CA LYS A 379 14.42 18.50 -2.78
C LYS A 379 15.70 19.06 -3.43
N GLU A 380 16.86 18.86 -2.81
CA GLU A 380 18.16 19.25 -3.36
C GLU A 380 18.49 18.46 -4.65
N LEU A 381 18.29 17.15 -4.65
CA LEU A 381 18.66 16.28 -5.76
C LEU A 381 17.65 16.30 -6.93
N ILE A 382 16.42 16.67 -6.66
CA ILE A 382 15.33 16.77 -7.66
C ILE A 382 14.76 18.20 -7.62
N PRO A 383 15.54 19.22 -8.01
CA PRO A 383 15.17 20.63 -7.82
C PRO A 383 14.04 21.11 -8.75
N ASN A 384 13.82 20.43 -9.87
CA ASN A 384 12.89 20.87 -10.91
C ASN A 384 11.54 20.15 -10.88
N ASP A 385 11.17 19.59 -9.72
CA ASP A 385 9.87 18.95 -9.51
C ASP A 385 9.07 19.67 -8.42
N PRO A 386 8.34 20.75 -8.77
CA PRO A 386 7.55 21.50 -7.81
C PRO A 386 6.42 20.68 -7.18
N HIS A 387 5.89 19.68 -7.89
CA HIS A 387 4.87 18.76 -7.39
C HIS A 387 5.42 17.89 -6.24
N LEU A 388 6.59 17.28 -6.44
CA LEU A 388 7.30 16.53 -5.40
C LEU A 388 7.64 17.42 -4.19
N HIS A 389 8.12 18.65 -4.44
CA HIS A 389 8.44 19.60 -3.36
C HIS A 389 7.19 19.96 -2.55
N ASN A 390 6.06 20.21 -3.22
CA ASN A 390 4.80 20.50 -2.56
C ASN A 390 4.34 19.31 -1.70
N TRP A 391 4.42 18.09 -2.24
CA TRP A 391 4.13 16.88 -1.46
C TRP A 391 4.98 16.79 -0.19
N ILE A 392 6.30 16.92 -0.30
CA ILE A 392 7.22 16.85 0.86
C ILE A 392 6.89 17.93 1.90
N ASN A 393 6.62 19.17 1.47
CA ASN A 393 6.26 20.26 2.36
C ASN A 393 4.95 19.98 3.12
N MET A 394 3.93 19.50 2.42
CA MET A 394 2.65 19.13 3.05
C MET A 394 2.81 17.93 3.99
N ALA A 395 3.62 16.94 3.60
CA ALA A 395 3.87 15.77 4.43
C ALA A 395 4.55 16.14 5.75
N GLN A 396 5.50 17.08 5.74
CA GLN A 396 6.15 17.61 6.95
C GLN A 396 5.17 18.30 7.89
N GLN A 397 4.14 18.97 7.34
CA GLN A 397 3.18 19.74 8.12
C GLN A 397 1.99 18.93 8.63
N ARG A 398 1.56 17.91 7.86
CA ARG A 398 0.26 17.24 8.05
C ARG A 398 0.36 15.77 8.44
N ILE A 399 1.50 15.11 8.24
CA ILE A 399 1.66 13.69 8.54
C ILE A 399 2.45 13.52 9.84
N GLU A 400 1.78 13.04 10.87
CA GLU A 400 2.41 12.64 12.12
C GLU A 400 3.03 11.24 11.98
N PHE A 401 4.24 11.04 12.53
CA PHE A 401 4.90 9.74 12.47
C PHE A 401 4.26 8.75 13.45
N GLN A 402 4.06 7.53 12.97
CA GLN A 402 3.58 6.40 13.75
C GLN A 402 4.70 5.34 13.79
N GLY A 403 5.13 4.94 14.99
CA GLY A 403 6.28 4.07 15.18
C GLY A 403 7.62 4.74 14.84
N LEU A 404 8.49 4.07 14.07
CA LEU A 404 9.70 4.66 13.54
C LEU A 404 9.36 5.74 12.50
N PRO A 405 10.04 6.91 12.53
CA PRO A 405 9.81 7.96 11.55
C PRO A 405 10.06 7.46 10.13
N ALA A 406 9.15 7.78 9.24
CA ALA A 406 9.20 7.35 7.85
C ALA A 406 8.71 8.42 6.89
N ARG A 407 9.08 8.31 5.63
CA ARG A 407 8.58 9.13 4.53
C ARG A 407 8.38 8.28 3.30
N ILE A 408 7.52 8.76 2.43
CA ILE A 408 7.30 8.25 1.09
C ILE A 408 7.29 9.42 0.11
N CYS A 409 7.79 9.20 -1.10
CA CYS A 409 7.53 10.05 -2.26
C CYS A 409 7.50 9.19 -3.52
N TRP A 410 6.94 9.71 -4.61
CA TRP A 410 6.95 9.02 -5.89
C TRP A 410 8.07 9.57 -6.77
N VAL A 411 9.01 8.71 -7.11
CA VAL A 411 10.16 9.02 -7.97
C VAL A 411 10.45 7.87 -8.92
N GLY A 412 11.05 8.18 -10.05
CA GLY A 412 11.20 7.29 -11.17
C GLY A 412 12.56 6.62 -11.32
N LEU A 413 12.70 5.90 -12.44
CA LEU A 413 13.95 5.31 -12.86
C LEU A 413 15.00 6.41 -13.10
N GLY A 414 16.14 6.29 -12.46
CA GLY A 414 17.22 7.27 -12.51
C GLY A 414 17.32 8.13 -11.24
N ASP A 415 16.24 8.29 -10.48
CA ASP A 415 16.26 9.09 -9.26
C ASP A 415 16.37 8.23 -7.99
N ARG A 416 15.73 7.05 -7.96
CA ARG A 416 15.73 6.19 -6.76
C ARG A 416 17.14 5.81 -6.29
N HIS A 417 18.02 5.40 -7.20
CA HIS A 417 19.39 5.02 -6.83
C HIS A 417 20.23 6.24 -6.41
N ARG A 418 20.03 7.41 -7.04
CA ARG A 418 20.69 8.67 -6.65
C ARG A 418 20.31 9.06 -5.23
N LEU A 419 19.02 9.00 -4.89
CA LEU A 419 18.54 9.26 -3.53
C LEU A 419 19.11 8.24 -2.53
N GLY A 420 19.07 6.95 -2.87
CA GLY A 420 19.62 5.91 -2.02
C GLY A 420 21.12 6.07 -1.74
N LEU A 421 21.90 6.39 -2.77
CA LEU A 421 23.33 6.68 -2.63
C LEU A 421 23.57 7.91 -1.74
N ALA A 422 22.79 8.97 -1.92
CA ALA A 422 22.90 10.16 -1.09
C ALA A 422 22.54 9.89 0.38
N PHE A 423 21.48 9.13 0.64
CA PHE A 423 21.14 8.74 2.01
C PHE A 423 22.25 7.87 2.65
N ASN A 424 22.84 6.95 1.88
CA ASN A 424 23.97 6.16 2.35
C ASN A 424 25.20 7.03 2.65
N GLU A 425 25.48 8.04 1.84
CA GLU A 425 26.55 9.01 2.07
C GLU A 425 26.29 9.85 3.33
N MET A 426 25.04 10.31 3.54
CA MET A 426 24.66 11.05 4.75
C MET A 426 24.88 10.22 6.03
N VAL A 427 24.57 8.90 5.98
CA VAL A 427 24.89 7.97 7.09
C VAL A 427 26.40 7.88 7.30
N SER A 428 27.18 7.70 6.22
CA SER A 428 28.66 7.60 6.29
C SER A 428 29.31 8.84 6.88
N LYS A 429 28.76 10.03 6.61
CA LYS A 429 29.26 11.32 7.11
C LYS A 429 28.74 11.66 8.53
N GLY A 430 27.86 10.85 9.09
CA GLY A 430 27.23 11.12 10.40
C GLY A 430 26.20 12.26 10.35
N GLU A 431 25.71 12.63 9.18
CA GLU A 431 24.63 13.59 9.01
C GLU A 431 23.28 12.99 9.46
N LEU A 432 23.11 11.67 9.33
CA LEU A 432 22.02 10.91 9.93
C LEU A 432 22.54 10.16 11.17
N LYS A 433 21.73 10.08 12.21
CA LYS A 433 22.10 9.46 13.49
C LYS A 433 22.27 7.95 13.43
N ALA A 434 21.54 7.28 12.52
CA ALA A 434 21.62 5.85 12.28
C ALA A 434 21.24 5.55 10.83
N PRO A 435 21.45 4.32 10.33
CA PRO A 435 20.99 3.88 9.03
C PRO A 435 19.52 4.16 8.76
N VAL A 436 19.19 4.29 7.47
CA VAL A 436 17.83 4.27 6.96
C VAL A 436 17.61 3.01 6.11
N VAL A 437 16.40 2.49 6.12
CA VAL A 437 15.99 1.47 5.16
C VAL A 437 15.16 2.11 4.07
N ILE A 438 15.40 1.70 2.83
CA ILE A 438 14.61 2.08 1.67
C ILE A 438 13.83 0.85 1.19
N GLY A 439 12.54 1.01 1.00
CA GLY A 439 11.66 0.03 0.39
C GLY A 439 10.67 0.71 -0.54
N ARG A 440 9.70 -0.06 -0.97
CA ARG A 440 8.59 0.44 -1.76
C ARG A 440 7.30 -0.30 -1.44
N ASP A 441 6.19 0.17 -1.95
CA ASP A 441 4.97 -0.61 -1.97
C ASP A 441 5.13 -1.83 -2.89
N HIS A 442 4.46 -2.91 -2.58
CA HIS A 442 4.40 -4.09 -3.44
C HIS A 442 3.64 -3.84 -4.75
N LEU A 443 2.90 -2.76 -4.82
CA LEU A 443 2.09 -2.33 -5.96
C LEU A 443 2.86 -1.37 -6.86
N ASP A 444 4.15 -1.56 -7.02
CA ASP A 444 5.01 -0.78 -7.92
C ASP A 444 5.00 -1.36 -9.34
N SER A 445 5.51 -0.61 -10.29
CA SER A 445 5.36 -0.83 -11.74
C SER A 445 5.81 -2.20 -12.25
N GLY A 446 6.84 -2.82 -11.65
CA GLY A 446 7.40 -4.12 -12.07
C GLY A 446 7.07 -5.29 -11.17
N SER A 447 6.41 -5.06 -10.04
CA SER A 447 6.40 -6.00 -8.92
C SER A 447 5.09 -6.71 -8.67
N VAL A 448 4.06 -6.51 -9.49
CA VAL A 448 2.72 -7.02 -9.21
C VAL A 448 2.06 -7.60 -10.46
N ALA A 449 1.26 -8.63 -10.29
CA ALA A 449 0.24 -9.08 -11.23
C ALA A 449 -1.10 -9.08 -10.49
N SER A 450 -2.00 -8.19 -10.86
CA SER A 450 -3.30 -7.96 -10.22
C SER A 450 -4.30 -7.48 -11.26
N PRO A 451 -5.00 -8.40 -11.97
CA PRO A 451 -5.87 -8.07 -13.10
C PRO A 451 -6.97 -7.07 -12.80
N ASN A 452 -7.45 -7.03 -11.56
CA ASN A 452 -8.52 -6.12 -11.14
C ASN A 452 -7.99 -4.84 -10.45
N ARG A 453 -6.67 -4.55 -10.57
CA ARG A 453 -6.06 -3.38 -9.92
C ARG A 453 -4.86 -2.85 -10.72
N GLU A 454 -3.62 -3.24 -10.36
CA GLU A 454 -2.40 -2.63 -10.91
C GLU A 454 -2.13 -3.03 -12.36
N THR A 455 -2.54 -4.22 -12.75
CA THR A 455 -2.35 -4.72 -14.12
C THR A 455 -3.66 -4.84 -14.89
N GLU A 456 -4.70 -4.14 -14.45
CA GLU A 456 -5.95 -4.03 -15.17
C GLU A 456 -5.73 -3.39 -16.55
N SER A 457 -6.28 -4.01 -17.59
CA SER A 457 -6.23 -3.52 -18.96
C SER A 457 -4.82 -3.25 -19.48
N MET A 458 -3.89 -4.18 -19.27
CA MET A 458 -2.58 -4.12 -19.90
C MET A 458 -2.74 -4.13 -21.43
N LEU A 459 -1.95 -3.32 -22.12
CA LEU A 459 -2.08 -3.09 -23.56
C LEU A 459 -1.99 -4.37 -24.40
N ASP A 460 -1.22 -5.36 -23.93
CA ASP A 460 -1.03 -6.67 -24.57
C ASP A 460 -1.92 -7.79 -23.97
N GLY A 461 -2.75 -7.47 -22.99
CA GLY A 461 -3.60 -8.45 -22.29
C GLY A 461 -2.86 -9.31 -21.25
N SER A 462 -1.66 -8.95 -20.86
CA SER A 462 -0.83 -9.70 -19.88
C SER A 462 -1.21 -9.44 -18.41
N ASP A 463 -2.43 -9.02 -18.15
CA ASP A 463 -2.94 -8.62 -16.83
C ASP A 463 -2.66 -9.64 -15.71
N ALA A 464 -2.84 -10.92 -16.02
CA ALA A 464 -2.73 -12.03 -15.07
C ALA A 464 -1.39 -12.77 -15.13
N VAL A 465 -0.40 -12.27 -15.87
CA VAL A 465 0.89 -12.96 -16.02
C VAL A 465 1.77 -12.71 -14.79
N SER A 466 1.88 -13.72 -13.93
CA SER A 466 2.66 -13.66 -12.68
C SER A 466 4.16 -13.83 -12.83
N ASP A 467 4.67 -14.11 -14.03
CA ASP A 467 6.12 -14.18 -14.28
C ASP A 467 6.82 -12.87 -13.93
N TRP A 468 6.15 -11.72 -14.16
CA TRP A 468 6.72 -10.40 -13.91
C TRP A 468 7.07 -10.13 -12.45
N PRO A 469 6.17 -10.29 -11.47
CA PRO A 469 6.55 -10.12 -10.06
C PRO A 469 7.51 -11.20 -9.57
N LEU A 470 7.50 -12.41 -10.12
CA LEU A 470 8.50 -13.44 -9.82
C LEU A 470 9.89 -13.02 -10.32
N LEU A 471 10.00 -12.56 -11.58
CA LEU A 471 11.25 -12.03 -12.13
C LEU A 471 11.74 -10.81 -11.35
N ASN A 472 10.84 -9.93 -10.92
CA ASN A 472 11.19 -8.78 -10.07
C ASN A 472 11.80 -9.24 -8.74
N ALA A 473 11.22 -10.23 -8.06
CA ALA A 473 11.78 -10.77 -6.82
C ALA A 473 13.16 -11.40 -7.04
N LEU A 474 13.31 -12.22 -8.08
CA LEU A 474 14.58 -12.86 -8.44
C LEU A 474 15.66 -11.83 -8.81
N LEU A 475 15.31 -10.80 -9.57
CA LEU A 475 16.19 -9.69 -9.93
C LEU A 475 16.67 -8.93 -8.70
N ASN A 476 15.79 -8.64 -7.74
CA ASN A 476 16.14 -7.96 -6.51
C ASN A 476 17.03 -8.82 -5.60
N CYS A 477 16.86 -10.16 -5.59
CA CYS A 477 17.81 -11.07 -4.95
C CYS A 477 19.19 -11.00 -5.63
N ALA A 478 19.25 -11.09 -6.95
CA ALA A 478 20.49 -11.03 -7.71
C ALA A 478 21.19 -9.67 -7.60
N SER A 479 20.44 -8.59 -7.42
CA SER A 479 20.97 -7.23 -7.24
C SER A 479 21.53 -6.95 -5.84
N GLY A 480 21.17 -7.75 -4.83
CA GLY A 480 21.70 -7.63 -3.47
C GLY A 480 20.81 -6.79 -2.53
N ALA A 481 19.50 -6.83 -2.66
CA ALA A 481 18.58 -6.25 -1.67
C ALA A 481 18.81 -6.86 -0.28
N THR A 482 18.56 -6.11 0.79
CA THR A 482 18.77 -6.60 2.17
C THR A 482 17.77 -7.68 2.55
N TRP A 483 16.50 -7.52 2.15
CA TRP A 483 15.53 -8.61 2.13
C TRP A 483 14.55 -8.48 0.98
N VAL A 484 14.06 -9.62 0.52
CA VAL A 484 13.13 -9.73 -0.60
C VAL A 484 11.96 -10.62 -0.19
N SER A 485 10.78 -10.29 -0.69
CA SER A 485 9.56 -11.03 -0.38
C SER A 485 8.71 -11.26 -1.63
N PHE A 486 7.97 -12.37 -1.61
CA PHE A 486 6.96 -12.69 -2.62
C PHE A 486 5.67 -13.15 -1.95
N HIS A 487 4.56 -12.57 -2.34
CA HIS A 487 3.27 -12.76 -1.69
C HIS A 487 2.16 -13.06 -2.69
N HIS A 488 1.14 -13.75 -2.20
CA HIS A 488 -0.11 -13.96 -2.89
C HIS A 488 -1.25 -13.34 -2.06
N GLY A 489 -2.23 -12.73 -2.70
CA GLY A 489 -3.34 -12.07 -2.02
C GLY A 489 -3.22 -10.55 -2.06
N GLY A 490 -3.15 -9.91 -0.92
CA GLY A 490 -3.12 -8.45 -0.81
C GLY A 490 -4.51 -7.82 -0.87
N GLY A 491 -4.62 -6.58 -1.35
CA GLY A 491 -5.85 -5.79 -1.30
C GLY A 491 -7.04 -6.33 -2.08
N VAL A 492 -6.82 -7.25 -3.02
CA VAL A 492 -7.85 -7.89 -3.84
C VAL A 492 -8.14 -9.35 -3.45
N GLY A 493 -7.39 -9.91 -2.49
CA GLY A 493 -7.61 -11.24 -1.94
C GLY A 493 -6.84 -12.37 -2.62
N ILE A 494 -6.93 -13.57 -2.03
CA ILE A 494 -6.30 -14.80 -2.53
C ILE A 494 -6.91 -15.17 -3.89
N GLY A 495 -6.04 -15.53 -4.83
CA GLY A 495 -6.43 -15.89 -6.20
C GLY A 495 -6.42 -14.72 -7.19
N PHE A 496 -6.32 -13.47 -6.72
CA PHE A 496 -6.48 -12.27 -7.53
C PHE A 496 -5.21 -11.43 -7.69
N SER A 497 -4.15 -11.69 -6.95
CA SER A 497 -2.88 -10.96 -7.11
C SER A 497 -1.67 -11.74 -6.60
N GLN A 498 -0.53 -11.50 -7.25
CA GLN A 498 0.79 -11.87 -6.76
C GLN A 498 1.73 -10.68 -6.87
N HIS A 499 2.59 -10.49 -5.89
CA HIS A 499 3.42 -9.29 -5.82
C HIS A 499 4.71 -9.53 -5.04
N ALA A 500 5.73 -8.74 -5.38
CA ALA A 500 7.06 -8.79 -4.79
C ALA A 500 7.37 -7.51 -4.00
N GLY A 501 8.11 -7.67 -2.91
CA GLY A 501 8.66 -6.59 -2.12
C GLY A 501 10.17 -6.65 -2.03
N LEU A 502 10.79 -5.49 -1.86
CA LEU A 502 12.20 -5.38 -1.56
C LEU A 502 12.44 -4.33 -0.48
N VAL A 503 13.51 -4.51 0.28
CA VAL A 503 14.04 -3.48 1.15
C VAL A 503 15.56 -3.51 1.13
N ILE A 504 16.19 -2.34 1.13
CA ILE A 504 17.63 -2.18 1.20
C ILE A 504 18.06 -1.26 2.34
N CYS A 505 19.11 -1.65 3.07
CA CYS A 505 19.67 -0.87 4.16
C CYS A 505 20.79 0.04 3.66
N CYS A 506 20.68 1.33 3.96
CA CYS A 506 21.71 2.34 3.77
C CYS A 506 22.50 2.47 5.06
N ASP A 507 23.55 1.67 5.24
CA ASP A 507 24.34 1.57 6.47
C ASP A 507 25.61 2.45 6.46
N GLY A 508 25.80 3.24 5.39
CA GLY A 508 26.94 4.14 5.24
C GLY A 508 28.18 3.49 4.66
N THR A 509 28.17 2.18 4.37
CA THR A 509 29.35 1.46 3.86
C THR A 509 29.48 1.54 2.34
N PRO A 510 30.72 1.41 1.78
CA PRO A 510 30.92 1.28 0.33
C PRO A 510 30.26 0.02 -0.25
N ALA A 511 30.13 -1.05 0.52
CA ALA A 511 29.42 -2.27 0.11
C ALA A 511 27.91 -2.01 -0.04
N ALA A 512 27.30 -1.26 0.88
CA ALA A 512 25.92 -0.83 0.75
C ALA A 512 25.73 0.05 -0.49
N ALA A 513 26.62 1.00 -0.77
CA ALA A 513 26.52 1.86 -1.94
C ALA A 513 26.42 1.06 -3.25
N LYS A 514 27.26 0.03 -3.43
CA LYS A 514 27.23 -0.86 -4.60
C LYS A 514 25.91 -1.63 -4.74
N ARG A 515 25.34 -2.10 -3.64
CA ARG A 515 24.02 -2.80 -3.65
C ARG A 515 22.88 -1.83 -3.94
N ILE A 516 22.89 -0.65 -3.30
CA ILE A 516 21.90 0.42 -3.48
C ILE A 516 21.82 0.83 -4.95
N GLU A 517 22.96 1.07 -5.58
CA GLU A 517 23.04 1.45 -7.00
C GLU A 517 22.35 0.40 -7.88
N ARG A 518 22.69 -0.89 -7.72
CA ARG A 518 22.10 -1.98 -8.51
C ARG A 518 20.60 -2.16 -8.23
N VAL A 519 20.22 -2.27 -6.97
CA VAL A 519 18.84 -2.58 -6.56
C VAL A 519 17.89 -1.47 -6.97
N LEU A 520 18.23 -0.22 -6.64
CA LEU A 520 17.35 0.93 -6.88
C LEU A 520 17.37 1.43 -8.34
N TRP A 521 18.26 0.90 -9.17
CA TRP A 521 18.19 1.03 -10.62
C TRP A 521 17.35 -0.10 -11.23
N ASN A 522 17.68 -1.36 -10.91
CA ASN A 522 17.10 -2.54 -11.55
C ASN A 522 15.61 -2.72 -11.23
N ASP A 523 15.20 -2.42 -9.99
CA ASP A 523 13.82 -2.59 -9.58
C ASP A 523 12.83 -1.74 -10.40
N PRO A 524 12.95 -0.40 -10.47
CA PRO A 524 12.06 0.40 -11.33
C PRO A 524 12.29 0.13 -12.82
N ALA A 525 13.52 -0.24 -13.26
CA ALA A 525 13.79 -0.60 -14.64
C ALA A 525 12.99 -1.84 -15.08
N SER A 526 12.79 -2.81 -14.19
CA SER A 526 11.95 -3.99 -14.49
C SER A 526 10.49 -3.60 -14.80
N GLY A 527 9.98 -2.54 -14.16
CA GLY A 527 8.67 -2.00 -14.46
C GLY A 527 8.59 -1.30 -15.81
N VAL A 528 9.62 -0.50 -16.16
CA VAL A 528 9.73 0.12 -17.48
C VAL A 528 9.80 -0.96 -18.57
N MET A 529 10.63 -1.99 -18.37
CA MET A 529 10.77 -3.10 -19.31
C MET A 529 9.45 -3.84 -19.54
N ARG A 530 8.73 -4.16 -18.48
CA ARG A 530 7.42 -4.81 -18.55
C ARG A 530 6.43 -4.02 -19.39
N HIS A 531 6.34 -2.70 -19.14
CA HIS A 531 5.41 -1.83 -19.87
C HIS A 531 5.87 -1.62 -21.32
N ALA A 532 7.19 -1.57 -21.57
CA ALA A 532 7.73 -1.48 -22.93
C ALA A 532 7.46 -2.77 -23.71
N ASP A 533 7.59 -3.94 -23.08
CA ASP A 533 7.26 -5.25 -23.68
C ASP A 533 5.77 -5.34 -24.01
N ALA A 534 4.90 -4.80 -23.18
CA ALA A 534 3.47 -4.69 -23.43
C ALA A 534 3.11 -3.66 -24.54
N GLY A 535 4.07 -2.88 -25.05
CA GLY A 535 3.87 -1.97 -26.18
C GLY A 535 3.53 -0.52 -25.80
N TYR A 536 3.62 -0.13 -24.52
CA TYR A 536 3.40 1.26 -24.12
C TYR A 536 4.50 2.16 -24.64
N LYS A 537 4.11 3.16 -25.45
CA LYS A 537 5.05 4.08 -26.10
C LYS A 537 5.89 4.85 -25.08
N GLU A 538 5.28 5.34 -24.01
CA GLU A 538 5.94 6.08 -22.93
C GLU A 538 7.04 5.24 -22.26
N ALA A 539 6.82 3.93 -22.10
CA ALA A 539 7.80 3.02 -21.54
C ALA A 539 8.94 2.72 -22.51
N ILE A 540 8.63 2.57 -23.80
CA ILE A 540 9.64 2.40 -24.86
C ILE A 540 10.53 3.66 -24.94
N ASP A 541 9.94 4.85 -24.89
CA ASP A 541 10.67 6.11 -24.93
C ASP A 541 11.54 6.28 -23.67
N CYS A 542 11.02 5.95 -22.48
CA CYS A 542 11.78 5.93 -21.23
C CYS A 542 12.93 4.93 -21.29
N ALA A 543 12.70 3.73 -21.80
CA ALA A 543 13.75 2.71 -21.95
C ALA A 543 14.89 3.19 -22.84
N LYS A 544 14.59 3.89 -23.95
CA LYS A 544 15.59 4.53 -24.83
C LYS A 544 16.36 5.62 -24.10
N GLU A 545 15.64 6.53 -23.43
CA GLU A 545 16.25 7.63 -22.64
C GLU A 545 17.23 7.10 -21.59
N LYS A 546 16.87 6.01 -20.92
CA LYS A 546 17.68 5.40 -19.86
C LYS A 546 18.67 4.34 -20.36
N ASN A 547 18.79 4.13 -21.67
CA ASN A 547 19.65 3.11 -22.28
C ASN A 547 19.40 1.69 -21.74
N LEU A 548 18.14 1.32 -21.52
CA LEU A 548 17.79 -0.05 -21.14
C LEU A 548 17.94 -0.98 -22.34
N HIS A 549 18.55 -2.14 -22.10
CA HIS A 549 18.68 -3.16 -23.15
C HIS A 549 17.43 -4.03 -23.15
N LEU A 550 16.59 -3.87 -24.17
CA LEU A 550 15.35 -4.64 -24.39
C LEU A 550 15.51 -5.49 -25.65
N PRO A 551 15.91 -6.78 -25.57
CA PRO A 551 16.19 -7.62 -26.73
C PRO A 551 15.02 -7.76 -27.73
N GLY A 552 13.76 -7.76 -27.22
CA GLY A 552 12.54 -7.87 -28.03
C GLY A 552 12.03 -6.56 -28.61
N VAL A 553 12.42 -5.43 -28.00
CA VAL A 553 12.06 -4.08 -28.44
C VAL A 553 13.26 -3.51 -29.20
N THR A 554 13.44 -3.93 -30.45
CA THR A 554 14.57 -3.46 -31.25
C THR A 554 14.44 -1.97 -31.50
N VAL A 555 15.29 -1.21 -30.85
CA VAL A 555 15.51 0.19 -31.23
C VAL A 555 16.16 0.16 -32.61
N LYS A 556 15.37 0.30 -33.66
CA LYS A 556 15.94 0.69 -34.97
C LYS A 556 16.48 2.10 -34.76
N ASN A 557 17.78 2.23 -34.66
CA ASN A 557 18.44 3.50 -34.83
C ASN A 557 18.25 3.86 -36.31
N ASP A 558 17.29 4.74 -36.59
CA ASP A 558 17.21 5.44 -37.87
C ASP A 558 18.27 6.52 -37.91
#